data_01bb29739a860d530a784c9a07a73d6d
#
_entry.id   01bb29739a860d530a784c9a07a73d6d
#
_cell.length_a   1.000
_cell.length_b   1.000
_cell.length_c   1.000
_cell.angle_alpha   90.00
_cell.angle_beta   90.00
_cell.angle_gamma   90.00
#
_symmetry.space_group_name_H-M   'P 1'
#
loop_
_entity.id
_entity.type
_entity.pdbx_description
1 polymer ?
#
loop_
_entity_poly.entity_id
_entity_poly.type
_entity_poly.pdbx_seq_one_letter_code
_entity_poly.pdbx_strand_id
1 'polypeptide(L)'
;APRADTSLLARRKEQRTLTSDRLALARRFVGSLGRVAPWIELAGVSGSVAFGGTKPRDDLDFYLVTRRNRMWVSFLAAMALARITRHREPGSPVFCFNRVEEAERCEAGFKESHEPLFAREALNLRIVRGGAFYSRLLRSAPWMADSFPVLYEEKLRGAAESAETSAGWAPYLMIANAVAFGVLAPYLWFAGLFRNAALRAQGRSQARYRTVVRWDYCAYESKKYDDLREEYRRSI
;
A
#
# COMPACT_ATOMS: atom_id res chain seq x y z
N ALA A 1 -12.71 -37.71 -16.42
CA ALA A 1 -12.48 -36.26 -16.22
C ALA A 1 -12.59 -35.93 -14.75
N PRO A 2 -11.62 -35.20 -14.11
CA PRO A 2 -11.74 -34.84 -12.72
C PRO A 2 -12.95 -33.92 -12.56
N ARG A 3 -13.89 -34.28 -11.66
CA ARG A 3 -14.99 -33.41 -11.29
C ARG A 3 -14.39 -32.13 -10.72
N ALA A 4 -14.57 -31.01 -11.45
CA ALA A 4 -14.21 -29.72 -10.93
C ALA A 4 -14.93 -29.53 -9.59
N ASP A 5 -14.18 -29.30 -8.54
CA ASP A 5 -14.73 -29.07 -7.21
C ASP A 5 -15.57 -27.78 -7.26
N THR A 6 -16.89 -27.95 -7.29
CA THR A 6 -17.86 -26.86 -7.38
C THR A 6 -17.70 -25.86 -6.21
N SER A 7 -17.16 -26.30 -5.10
CA SER A 7 -16.86 -25.46 -3.94
C SER A 7 -15.70 -24.47 -4.23
N LEU A 8 -14.68 -24.90 -4.95
CA LEU A 8 -13.55 -24.05 -5.35
C LEU A 8 -13.98 -22.98 -6.35
N LEU A 9 -14.86 -23.34 -7.30
CA LEU A 9 -15.39 -22.38 -8.28
C LEU A 9 -16.29 -21.33 -7.62
N ALA A 10 -17.16 -21.73 -6.69
CA ALA A 10 -18.01 -20.84 -5.93
C ALA A 10 -17.17 -19.86 -5.10
N ARG A 11 -16.15 -20.36 -4.38
CA ARG A 11 -15.21 -19.55 -3.61
C ARG A 11 -14.43 -18.56 -4.47
N ARG A 12 -13.98 -18.97 -5.66
CA ARG A 12 -13.30 -18.09 -6.61
C ARG A 12 -14.20 -16.97 -7.11
N LYS A 13 -15.47 -17.28 -7.38
CA LYS A 13 -16.46 -16.28 -7.79
C LYS A 13 -16.69 -15.25 -6.69
N GLU A 14 -16.90 -15.70 -5.44
CA GLU A 14 -17.04 -14.83 -4.28
C GLU A 14 -15.82 -13.92 -4.09
N GLN A 15 -14.61 -14.47 -4.15
CA GLN A 15 -13.37 -13.68 -4.04
C GLN A 15 -13.26 -12.62 -5.13
N ARG A 16 -13.66 -12.92 -6.38
CA ARG A 16 -13.66 -11.93 -7.48
C ARG A 16 -14.63 -10.78 -7.21
N THR A 17 -15.86 -11.09 -6.77
CA THR A 17 -16.85 -10.07 -6.41
C THR A 17 -16.35 -9.18 -5.30
N LEU A 18 -15.88 -9.76 -4.19
CA LEU A 18 -15.30 -9.02 -3.07
C LEU A 18 -14.12 -8.15 -3.49
N THR A 19 -13.23 -8.67 -4.33
CA THR A 19 -12.09 -7.90 -4.86
C THR A 19 -12.56 -6.70 -5.67
N SER A 20 -13.57 -6.88 -6.54
CA SER A 20 -14.16 -5.80 -7.35
C SER A 20 -14.76 -4.70 -6.46
N ASP A 21 -15.54 -5.09 -5.45
CA ASP A 21 -16.18 -4.17 -4.51
C ASP A 21 -15.16 -3.38 -3.69
N ARG A 22 -14.09 -4.07 -3.23
CA ARG A 22 -12.97 -3.42 -2.51
C ARG A 22 -12.23 -2.42 -3.39
N LEU A 23 -11.99 -2.75 -4.67
CA LEU A 23 -11.35 -1.83 -5.61
C LEU A 23 -12.26 -0.63 -5.95
N ALA A 24 -13.57 -0.83 -6.06
CA ALA A 24 -14.52 0.27 -6.24
C ALA A 24 -14.51 1.22 -5.03
N LEU A 25 -14.51 0.67 -3.82
CA LEU A 25 -14.38 1.45 -2.59
C LEU A 25 -13.05 2.20 -2.53
N ALA A 26 -11.94 1.53 -2.88
CA ALA A 26 -10.62 2.15 -2.94
C ALA A 26 -10.59 3.35 -3.89
N ARG A 27 -11.20 3.24 -5.08
CA ARG A 27 -11.29 4.34 -6.05
C ARG A 27 -12.06 5.53 -5.50
N ARG A 28 -13.22 5.31 -4.86
CA ARG A 28 -13.99 6.39 -4.22
C ARG A 28 -13.20 7.06 -3.11
N PHE A 29 -12.57 6.27 -2.24
CA PHE A 29 -11.73 6.77 -1.15
C PHE A 29 -10.56 7.60 -1.67
N VAL A 30 -9.78 7.08 -2.61
CA VAL A 30 -8.61 7.78 -3.19
C VAL A 30 -9.05 9.02 -3.97
N GLY A 31 -10.20 8.98 -4.66
CA GLY A 31 -10.78 10.16 -5.31
C GLY A 31 -11.10 11.28 -4.32
N SER A 32 -11.67 10.94 -3.16
CA SER A 32 -11.93 11.90 -2.08
C SER A 32 -10.63 12.40 -1.43
N LEU A 33 -9.69 11.50 -1.18
CA LEU A 33 -8.38 11.82 -0.62
C LEU A 33 -7.59 12.75 -1.55
N GLY A 34 -7.66 12.53 -2.87
CA GLY A 34 -6.98 13.37 -3.86
C GLY A 34 -7.49 14.81 -3.94
N ARG A 35 -8.72 15.10 -3.45
CA ARG A 35 -9.24 16.48 -3.35
C ARG A 35 -8.62 17.25 -2.18
N VAL A 36 -8.32 16.56 -1.08
CA VAL A 36 -7.75 17.18 0.12
C VAL A 36 -6.22 17.08 0.17
N ALA A 37 -5.64 16.11 -0.55
CA ALA A 37 -4.21 15.90 -0.68
C ALA A 37 -3.80 15.71 -2.17
N PRO A 38 -3.88 16.76 -3.00
CA PRO A 38 -3.62 16.66 -4.45
C PRO A 38 -2.17 16.31 -4.79
N TRP A 39 -1.27 16.44 -3.84
CA TRP A 39 0.15 16.11 -3.93
C TRP A 39 0.48 14.62 -3.70
N ILE A 40 -0.53 13.74 -3.63
CA ILE A 40 -0.32 12.29 -3.68
C ILE A 40 0.02 11.91 -5.11
N GLU A 41 1.28 11.44 -5.31
CA GLU A 41 1.82 11.01 -6.60
C GLU A 41 1.36 9.61 -6.98
N LEU A 42 1.22 8.72 -6.00
CA LEU A 42 0.76 7.34 -6.20
C LEU A 42 -0.16 6.91 -5.07
N ALA A 43 -1.25 6.27 -5.43
CA ALA A 43 -2.06 5.47 -4.52
C ALA A 43 -2.34 4.12 -5.16
N GLY A 44 -1.87 3.07 -4.53
CA GLY A 44 -2.06 1.68 -4.93
C GLY A 44 -2.73 0.87 -3.83
N VAL A 45 -3.45 -0.17 -4.21
CA VAL A 45 -3.95 -1.20 -3.31
C VAL A 45 -3.00 -2.37 -3.34
N SER A 46 -2.60 -2.86 -2.17
CA SER A 46 -1.71 -4.00 -1.96
C SER A 46 -2.45 -5.17 -1.29
N GLY A 47 -1.71 -6.16 -0.80
CA GLY A 47 -2.27 -7.27 -0.01
C GLY A 47 -3.25 -8.16 -0.75
N SER A 48 -4.18 -8.78 -0.04
CA SER A 48 -5.11 -9.79 -0.57
C SER A 48 -5.97 -9.31 -1.74
N VAL A 49 -6.33 -8.01 -1.73
CA VAL A 49 -7.11 -7.38 -2.80
C VAL A 49 -6.30 -7.30 -4.09
N ALA A 50 -5.02 -6.97 -4.00
CA ALA A 50 -4.12 -6.87 -5.15
C ALA A 50 -3.94 -8.23 -5.84
N PHE A 51 -3.81 -9.30 -5.05
CA PHE A 51 -3.67 -10.67 -5.53
C PHE A 51 -4.99 -11.37 -5.90
N GLY A 52 -6.13 -10.71 -5.72
CA GLY A 52 -7.45 -11.29 -6.06
C GLY A 52 -7.91 -12.40 -5.12
N GLY A 53 -7.29 -12.52 -3.95
CA GLY A 53 -7.60 -13.53 -2.92
C GLY A 53 -8.42 -12.99 -1.74
N THR A 54 -9.19 -11.93 -1.94
CA THR A 54 -9.92 -11.20 -0.90
C THR A 54 -10.90 -12.08 -0.12
N LYS A 55 -10.88 -11.95 1.20
CA LYS A 55 -11.83 -12.58 2.12
C LYS A 55 -12.73 -11.50 2.76
N PRO A 56 -13.93 -11.86 3.28
CA PRO A 56 -14.87 -10.89 3.85
C PRO A 56 -14.29 -10.01 4.97
N ARG A 57 -13.38 -10.56 5.77
CA ARG A 57 -12.77 -9.86 6.92
C ARG A 57 -11.41 -9.23 6.63
N ASP A 58 -10.94 -9.30 5.38
CA ASP A 58 -9.66 -8.70 5.01
C ASP A 58 -9.74 -7.17 5.05
N ASP A 59 -8.64 -6.56 5.47
CA ASP A 59 -8.44 -5.13 5.43
C ASP A 59 -8.27 -4.65 3.98
N LEU A 60 -8.42 -3.36 3.76
CA LEU A 60 -8.10 -2.71 2.49
C LEU A 60 -6.75 -2.00 2.65
N ASP A 61 -5.72 -2.62 2.11
CA ASP A 61 -4.33 -2.21 2.27
C ASP A 61 -3.93 -1.19 1.22
N PHE A 62 -3.46 -0.02 1.65
CA PHE A 62 -2.98 1.04 0.77
C PHE A 62 -1.47 1.22 0.84
N TYR A 63 -0.91 1.48 -0.33
CA TYR A 63 0.41 2.03 -0.52
C TYR A 63 0.26 3.45 -1.07
N LEU A 64 0.81 4.45 -0.35
CA LEU A 64 0.72 5.85 -0.71
C LEU A 64 2.12 6.44 -0.92
N VAL A 65 2.29 7.17 -2.02
CA VAL A 65 3.49 7.96 -2.29
C VAL A 65 3.10 9.41 -2.46
N THR A 66 3.83 10.30 -1.82
CA THR A 66 3.54 11.73 -1.82
C THR A 66 4.74 12.53 -2.27
N ARG A 67 4.53 13.77 -2.67
CA ARG A 67 5.61 14.74 -2.87
C ARG A 67 6.37 14.98 -1.58
N ARG A 68 7.60 15.44 -1.74
CA ARG A 68 8.48 15.81 -0.64
C ARG A 68 7.81 16.76 0.36
N ASN A 69 8.04 16.50 1.65
CA ASN A 69 7.50 17.27 2.78
C ASN A 69 5.95 17.34 2.81
N ARG A 70 5.27 16.28 2.33
CA ARG A 70 3.81 16.19 2.30
C ARG A 70 3.29 14.87 2.86
N MET A 71 4.17 13.96 3.24
CA MET A 71 3.81 12.60 3.63
C MET A 71 2.91 12.59 4.88
N TRP A 72 3.31 13.27 5.93
CA TRP A 72 2.61 13.20 7.21
C TRP A 72 1.26 13.91 7.20
N VAL A 73 1.15 15.06 6.53
CA VAL A 73 -0.14 15.73 6.36
C VAL A 73 -1.09 14.91 5.49
N SER A 74 -0.58 14.21 4.47
CA SER A 74 -1.36 13.30 3.64
C SER A 74 -1.81 12.07 4.44
N PHE A 75 -0.93 11.52 5.27
CA PHE A 75 -1.24 10.39 6.11
C PHE A 75 -2.31 10.74 7.16
N LEU A 76 -2.20 11.91 7.81
CA LEU A 76 -3.23 12.41 8.71
C LEU A 76 -4.58 12.55 8.00
N ALA A 77 -4.60 13.15 6.81
CA ALA A 77 -5.81 13.29 6.00
C ALA A 77 -6.40 11.92 5.62
N ALA A 78 -5.56 10.96 5.23
CA ALA A 78 -5.99 9.60 4.89
C ALA A 78 -6.61 8.89 6.10
N MET A 79 -5.98 8.96 7.28
CA MET A 79 -6.52 8.39 8.52
C MET A 79 -7.85 9.02 8.94
N ALA A 80 -7.95 10.35 8.86
CA ALA A 80 -9.18 11.07 9.17
C ALA A 80 -10.32 10.69 8.21
N LEU A 81 -10.03 10.66 6.90
CA LEU A 81 -10.99 10.26 5.88
C LEU A 81 -11.42 8.80 6.04
N ALA A 82 -10.49 7.89 6.34
CA ALA A 82 -10.80 6.48 6.60
C ALA A 82 -11.75 6.32 7.80
N ARG A 83 -11.53 7.09 8.86
CA ARG A 83 -12.43 7.09 10.04
C ARG A 83 -13.82 7.64 9.69
N ILE A 84 -13.88 8.73 8.92
CA ILE A 84 -15.15 9.31 8.46
C ILE A 84 -15.91 8.32 7.57
N THR A 85 -15.22 7.69 6.62
CA THR A 85 -15.82 6.69 5.72
C THR A 85 -16.40 5.52 6.50
N ARG A 86 -15.66 4.97 7.46
CA ARG A 86 -16.15 3.87 8.31
C ARG A 86 -17.31 4.27 9.21
N HIS A 87 -17.36 5.51 9.64
CA HIS A 87 -18.51 6.01 10.42
C HIS A 87 -19.77 6.15 9.55
N ARG A 88 -19.61 6.59 8.30
CA ARG A 88 -20.73 6.78 7.36
C ARG A 88 -21.21 5.48 6.71
N GLU A 89 -20.31 4.53 6.52
CA GLU A 89 -20.58 3.22 5.91
C GLU A 89 -20.22 2.11 6.91
N PRO A 90 -21.08 1.82 7.91
CA PRO A 90 -20.89 0.72 8.84
C PRO A 90 -20.77 -0.61 8.06
N GLY A 91 -19.75 -1.39 8.33
CA GLY A 91 -19.44 -2.62 7.56
C GLY A 91 -18.35 -2.44 6.50
N SER A 92 -17.91 -1.21 6.23
CA SER A 92 -16.69 -0.99 5.44
C SER A 92 -15.48 -1.70 6.06
N PRO A 93 -14.53 -2.20 5.24
CA PRO A 93 -13.31 -2.81 5.75
C PRO A 93 -12.48 -1.82 6.57
N VAL A 94 -11.55 -2.33 7.32
CA VAL A 94 -10.49 -1.51 7.91
C VAL A 94 -9.61 -1.00 6.77
N PHE A 95 -9.33 0.30 6.76
CA PHE A 95 -8.38 0.92 5.85
C PHE A 95 -7.00 0.86 6.51
N CYS A 96 -6.10 0.10 5.91
CA CYS A 96 -4.72 -0.05 6.36
C CYS A 96 -3.79 0.73 5.44
N PHE A 97 -2.91 1.55 6.02
CA PHE A 97 -1.87 2.26 5.27
C PHE A 97 -0.53 1.59 5.59
N ASN A 98 -0.27 0.45 4.92
CA ASN A 98 0.86 -0.40 5.25
C ASN A 98 2.21 0.25 4.92
N ARG A 99 2.22 1.13 3.90
CA ARG A 99 3.40 1.87 3.49
C ARG A 99 3.00 3.24 2.98
N VAL A 100 3.60 4.26 3.57
CA VAL A 100 3.46 5.66 3.15
C VAL A 100 4.86 6.24 3.06
N GLU A 101 5.22 6.83 1.92
CA GLU A 101 6.55 7.36 1.72
C GLU A 101 6.56 8.56 0.76
N GLU A 102 7.67 9.29 0.74
CA GLU A 102 7.91 10.36 -0.21
C GLU A 102 8.43 9.82 -1.54
N ALA A 103 8.17 10.54 -2.63
CA ALA A 103 8.50 10.11 -4.00
C ALA A 103 9.98 9.77 -4.19
N GLU A 104 10.88 10.61 -3.66
CA GLU A 104 12.33 10.39 -3.75
C GLU A 104 12.75 9.08 -3.08
N ARG A 105 12.16 8.77 -1.93
CA ARG A 105 12.39 7.51 -1.22
C ARG A 105 11.87 6.30 -1.98
N CYS A 106 10.66 6.45 -2.55
CA CYS A 106 10.06 5.42 -3.39
C CYS A 106 10.92 5.12 -4.62
N GLU A 107 11.37 6.16 -5.33
CA GLU A 107 12.22 6.03 -6.52
C GLU A 107 13.55 5.33 -6.20
N ALA A 108 14.21 5.71 -5.09
CA ALA A 108 15.42 5.05 -4.62
C ALA A 108 15.15 3.55 -4.33
N GLY A 109 14.05 3.24 -3.63
CA GLY A 109 13.66 1.86 -3.33
C GLY A 109 13.42 1.02 -4.58
N PHE A 110 12.79 1.57 -5.62
CA PHE A 110 12.60 0.87 -6.89
C PHE A 110 13.91 0.62 -7.64
N LYS A 111 14.85 1.57 -7.64
CA LYS A 111 16.14 1.44 -8.33
C LYS A 111 17.09 0.46 -7.64
N GLU A 112 17.11 0.46 -6.31
CA GLU A 112 18.21 -0.12 -5.52
C GLU A 112 17.85 -1.44 -4.83
N SER A 113 16.58 -1.82 -4.76
CA SER A 113 16.15 -2.95 -3.91
C SER A 113 16.70 -4.30 -4.39
N HIS A 114 16.67 -4.58 -5.69
CA HIS A 114 17.06 -5.87 -6.31
C HIS A 114 16.49 -7.10 -5.56
N GLU A 115 15.37 -6.94 -4.87
CA GLU A 115 14.77 -7.98 -4.05
C GLU A 115 13.54 -8.58 -4.72
N PRO A 116 13.50 -9.90 -4.99
CA PRO A 116 12.39 -10.54 -5.71
C PRO A 116 11.03 -10.37 -5.03
N LEU A 117 10.99 -10.39 -3.68
CA LEU A 117 9.75 -10.18 -2.95
C LEU A 117 9.23 -8.75 -3.13
N PHE A 118 10.13 -7.75 -3.12
CA PHE A 118 9.75 -6.36 -3.43
C PHE A 118 9.23 -6.24 -4.87
N ALA A 119 9.89 -6.87 -5.85
CA ALA A 119 9.42 -6.89 -7.25
C ALA A 119 8.01 -7.48 -7.34
N ARG A 120 7.78 -8.63 -6.70
CA ARG A 120 6.46 -9.27 -6.66
C ARG A 120 5.37 -8.34 -6.11
N GLU A 121 5.62 -7.72 -4.96
CA GLU A 121 4.65 -6.82 -4.33
C GLU A 121 4.42 -5.56 -5.17
N ALA A 122 5.48 -4.95 -5.69
CA ALA A 122 5.40 -3.76 -6.53
C ALA A 122 4.64 -4.03 -7.83
N LEU A 123 4.94 -5.14 -8.52
CA LEU A 123 4.27 -5.51 -9.77
C LEU A 123 2.80 -5.91 -9.57
N ASN A 124 2.41 -6.40 -8.41
CA ASN A 124 1.01 -6.75 -8.13
C ASN A 124 0.18 -5.58 -7.63
N LEU A 125 0.74 -4.40 -7.36
CA LEU A 125 -0.05 -3.23 -6.97
C LEU A 125 -1.19 -2.96 -7.95
N ARG A 126 -2.38 -2.71 -7.41
CA ARG A 126 -3.52 -2.21 -8.16
C ARG A 126 -3.54 -0.70 -8.07
N ILE A 127 -3.02 -0.06 -9.11
CA ILE A 127 -2.89 1.39 -9.12
C ILE A 127 -4.26 2.03 -9.26
N VAL A 128 -4.58 2.93 -8.35
CA VAL A 128 -5.85 3.68 -8.29
C VAL A 128 -5.62 5.14 -8.73
N ARG A 129 -4.43 5.68 -8.44
CA ARG A 129 -4.01 7.04 -8.82
C ARG A 129 -2.51 7.03 -9.13
N GLY A 130 -2.07 7.87 -10.06
CA GLY A 130 -0.65 8.07 -10.34
C GLY A 130 -0.05 7.02 -11.29
N GLY A 131 -0.79 6.60 -12.30
CA GLY A 131 -0.33 5.61 -13.29
C GLY A 131 0.95 6.04 -14.00
N ALA A 132 1.09 7.33 -14.36
CA ALA A 132 2.31 7.86 -14.99
C ALA A 132 3.52 7.77 -14.05
N PHE A 133 3.35 8.13 -12.78
CA PHE A 133 4.41 7.99 -11.77
C PHE A 133 4.82 6.52 -11.62
N TYR A 134 3.85 5.61 -11.52
CA TYR A 134 4.12 4.16 -11.45
C TYR A 134 4.87 3.64 -12.67
N SER A 135 4.50 4.09 -13.88
CA SER A 135 5.22 3.75 -15.12
C SER A 135 6.67 4.19 -15.08
N ARG A 136 6.96 5.39 -14.57
CA ARG A 136 8.35 5.87 -14.41
C ARG A 136 9.12 5.01 -13.42
N LEU A 137 8.48 4.63 -12.29
CA LEU A 137 9.09 3.72 -11.32
C LEU A 137 9.46 2.38 -11.94
N LEU A 138 8.56 1.76 -12.70
CA LEU A 138 8.83 0.49 -13.38
C LEU A 138 9.97 0.63 -14.39
N ARG A 139 9.98 1.67 -15.23
CA ARG A 139 11.07 1.92 -16.18
C ARG A 139 12.41 2.14 -15.49
N SER A 140 12.44 2.67 -14.27
CA SER A 140 13.67 2.85 -13.48
C SER A 140 14.16 1.57 -12.79
N ALA A 141 13.37 0.49 -12.83
CA ALA A 141 13.63 -0.77 -12.13
C ALA A 141 13.57 -1.99 -13.08
N PRO A 142 14.35 -2.02 -14.18
CA PRO A 142 14.33 -3.13 -15.14
C PRO A 142 14.75 -4.47 -14.53
N TRP A 143 15.49 -4.47 -13.44
CA TRP A 143 15.88 -5.66 -12.69
C TRP A 143 14.69 -6.52 -12.21
N MET A 144 13.48 -5.94 -12.13
CA MET A 144 12.27 -6.70 -11.77
C MET A 144 11.93 -7.75 -12.84
N ALA A 145 12.36 -7.54 -14.10
CA ALA A 145 12.18 -8.50 -15.18
C ALA A 145 13.01 -9.77 -14.97
N ASP A 146 14.12 -9.71 -14.24
CA ASP A 146 14.97 -10.87 -13.98
C ASP A 146 14.19 -11.96 -13.22
N SER A 147 13.32 -11.54 -12.28
CA SER A 147 12.50 -12.47 -11.50
C SER A 147 11.09 -12.69 -12.08
N PHE A 148 10.50 -11.67 -12.73
CA PHE A 148 9.12 -11.70 -13.21
C PHE A 148 8.97 -11.07 -14.60
N PRO A 149 9.58 -11.62 -15.67
CA PRO A 149 9.62 -10.98 -16.99
C PRO A 149 8.22 -10.73 -17.58
N VAL A 150 7.36 -11.74 -17.57
CA VAL A 150 6.02 -11.63 -18.15
C VAL A 150 5.16 -10.60 -17.44
N LEU A 151 5.17 -10.60 -16.09
CA LEU A 151 4.38 -9.66 -15.29
C LEU A 151 4.93 -8.24 -15.43
N TYR A 152 6.24 -8.07 -15.49
CA TYR A 152 6.89 -6.78 -15.69
C TYR A 152 6.48 -6.14 -17.03
N GLU A 153 6.56 -6.89 -18.13
CA GLU A 153 6.12 -6.41 -19.44
C GLU A 153 4.62 -6.10 -19.52
N GLU A 154 3.77 -6.95 -18.90
CA GLU A 154 2.33 -6.70 -18.82
C GLU A 154 2.05 -5.37 -18.12
N LYS A 155 2.74 -5.09 -17.02
CA LYS A 155 2.57 -3.86 -16.25
C LYS A 155 3.09 -2.64 -16.97
N LEU A 156 4.21 -2.74 -17.68
CA LEU A 156 4.73 -1.64 -18.51
C LEU A 156 3.77 -1.27 -19.65
N ARG A 157 3.18 -2.28 -20.32
CA ARG A 157 2.21 -2.05 -21.40
C ARG A 157 0.89 -1.47 -20.91
N GLY A 158 0.45 -1.86 -19.73
CA GLY A 158 -0.80 -1.38 -19.11
C GLY A 158 -0.70 -0.03 -18.41
N ALA A 159 0.49 0.50 -18.28
CA ALA A 159 0.74 1.75 -17.58
C ALA A 159 0.44 2.96 -18.47
N ALA A 160 -0.76 3.53 -18.33
CA ALA A 160 -1.21 4.69 -19.06
C ALA A 160 -0.37 5.93 -18.75
N GLU A 161 -0.02 6.69 -19.77
CA GLU A 161 0.52 8.05 -19.64
C GLU A 161 -0.63 8.99 -19.21
N SER A 162 -0.82 9.11 -17.90
CA SER A 162 -1.75 10.10 -17.34
C SER A 162 -0.99 11.39 -17.07
N ALA A 163 -1.60 12.53 -17.37
CA ALA A 163 -1.01 13.82 -17.12
C ALA A 163 -0.61 14.02 -15.64
N GLU A 164 0.57 14.56 -15.43
CA GLU A 164 1.06 14.92 -14.09
C GLU A 164 0.24 16.09 -13.54
N THR A 165 -0.31 15.91 -12.35
CA THR A 165 -0.95 17.01 -11.63
C THR A 165 0.14 17.86 -10.98
N SER A 166 0.40 19.07 -11.52
CA SER A 166 1.28 20.04 -10.88
C SER A 166 0.54 20.73 -9.74
N ALA A 167 0.63 20.19 -8.53
CA ALA A 167 0.24 20.93 -7.34
C ALA A 167 1.38 21.89 -6.97
N GLY A 168 1.08 23.19 -6.88
CA GLY A 168 2.05 24.23 -6.61
C GLY A 168 2.81 24.07 -5.28
N TRP A 169 3.95 24.73 -5.19
CA TRP A 169 4.73 24.80 -3.96
C TRP A 169 4.01 25.70 -2.95
N ALA A 170 3.71 25.15 -1.75
CA ALA A 170 3.06 25.88 -0.68
C ALA A 170 3.87 25.68 0.62
N PRO A 171 4.61 26.69 1.08
CA PRO A 171 5.53 26.57 2.22
C PRO A 171 4.82 26.25 3.53
N TYR A 172 3.58 26.72 3.73
CA TYR A 172 2.80 26.41 4.91
C TYR A 172 2.50 24.90 5.06
N LEU A 173 2.49 24.15 3.95
CA LEU A 173 2.30 22.70 4.01
C LEU A 173 3.51 21.97 4.60
N MET A 174 4.70 22.55 4.53
CA MET A 174 5.87 21.97 5.20
C MET A 174 5.70 22.09 6.72
N ILE A 175 5.19 23.21 7.22
CA ILE A 175 4.88 23.40 8.64
C ILE A 175 3.77 22.43 9.07
N ALA A 176 2.69 22.34 8.29
CA ALA A 176 1.60 21.40 8.54
C ALA A 176 2.11 19.94 8.57
N ASN A 177 3.03 19.59 7.66
CA ASN A 177 3.67 18.26 7.63
C ASN A 177 4.51 18.00 8.89
N ALA A 178 5.26 19.00 9.37
CA ALA A 178 6.04 18.89 10.61
C ALA A 178 5.14 18.72 11.84
N VAL A 179 4.03 19.46 11.92
CA VAL A 179 3.03 19.31 12.99
C VAL A 179 2.40 17.92 12.94
N ALA A 180 1.98 17.48 11.75
CA ALA A 180 1.41 16.15 11.56
C ALA A 180 2.40 15.04 11.94
N PHE A 181 3.68 15.18 11.61
CA PHE A 181 4.75 14.27 12.07
C PHE A 181 4.85 14.24 13.57
N GLY A 182 4.93 15.42 14.23
CA GLY A 182 5.03 15.52 15.68
C GLY A 182 3.88 14.87 16.45
N VAL A 183 2.68 14.82 15.84
CA VAL A 183 1.48 14.19 16.42
C VAL A 183 1.43 12.69 16.09
N LEU A 184 1.59 12.33 14.82
CA LEU A 184 1.37 10.96 14.36
C LEU A 184 2.54 10.03 14.69
N ALA A 185 3.79 10.49 14.64
CA ALA A 185 4.95 9.64 14.86
C ALA A 185 4.95 9.01 16.27
N PRO A 186 4.77 9.77 17.37
CA PRO A 186 4.63 9.19 18.70
C PRO A 186 3.41 8.27 18.80
N TYR A 187 2.25 8.69 18.26
CA TYR A 187 1.03 7.89 18.28
C TYR A 187 1.25 6.50 17.62
N LEU A 188 1.83 6.46 16.43
CA LEU A 188 2.07 5.22 15.70
C LEU A 188 3.09 4.32 16.41
N TRP A 189 4.12 4.93 17.00
CA TRP A 189 5.12 4.21 17.77
C TRP A 189 4.51 3.55 19.01
N PHE A 190 3.74 4.30 19.80
CA PHE A 190 3.02 3.76 20.97
C PHE A 190 1.98 2.72 20.57
N ALA A 191 1.17 2.99 19.53
CA ALA A 191 0.19 2.02 19.02
C ALA A 191 0.87 0.71 18.61
N GLY A 192 2.03 0.76 17.97
CA GLY A 192 2.84 -0.42 17.64
C GLY A 192 3.31 -1.19 18.87
N LEU A 193 3.78 -0.49 19.92
CA LEU A 193 4.19 -1.11 21.18
C LEU A 193 3.02 -1.82 21.87
N PHE A 194 1.88 -1.14 22.02
CA PHE A 194 0.69 -1.72 22.67
C PHE A 194 0.15 -2.92 21.90
N ARG A 195 0.08 -2.83 20.56
CA ARG A 195 -0.32 -3.95 19.72
C ARG A 195 0.59 -5.16 19.87
N ASN A 196 1.91 -4.95 19.87
CA ASN A 196 2.88 -6.01 20.05
C ASN A 196 2.81 -6.62 21.47
N ALA A 197 2.56 -5.82 22.50
CA ALA A 197 2.34 -6.30 23.87
C ALA A 197 1.08 -7.18 23.96
N ALA A 198 -0.03 -6.74 23.36
CA ALA A 198 -1.26 -7.50 23.29
C ALA A 198 -1.09 -8.84 22.55
N LEU A 199 -0.37 -8.85 21.42
CA LEU A 199 -0.05 -10.08 20.67
C LEU A 199 0.81 -11.05 21.48
N ARG A 200 1.75 -10.55 22.27
CA ARG A 200 2.55 -11.39 23.19
C ARG A 200 1.66 -12.00 24.26
N ALA A 201 0.79 -11.22 24.89
CA ALA A 201 -0.14 -11.71 25.93
C ALA A 201 -1.10 -12.79 25.39
N GLN A 202 -1.43 -12.74 24.09
CA GLN A 202 -2.26 -13.76 23.41
C GLN A 202 -1.45 -14.97 22.91
N GLY A 203 -0.16 -15.08 23.19
CA GLY A 203 0.70 -16.14 22.66
C GLY A 203 1.00 -16.05 21.15
N ARG A 204 0.60 -14.96 20.49
CA ARG A 204 0.74 -14.74 19.05
C ARG A 204 2.01 -13.97 18.69
N SER A 205 3.14 -14.31 19.28
CA SER A 205 4.41 -13.60 19.08
C SER A 205 4.91 -13.60 17.63
N GLN A 206 4.51 -14.55 16.81
CA GLN A 206 4.84 -14.63 15.38
C GLN A 206 4.15 -13.54 14.55
N ALA A 207 3.04 -12.99 15.04
CA ALA A 207 2.28 -11.93 14.35
C ALA A 207 2.75 -10.50 14.72
N ARG A 208 3.96 -10.36 15.26
CA ARG A 208 4.52 -9.04 15.62
C ARG A 208 4.81 -8.19 14.40
N TYR A 209 4.67 -6.89 14.59
CA TYR A 209 4.97 -5.88 13.59
C TYR A 209 6.11 -4.98 14.07
N ARG A 210 7.01 -4.66 13.16
CA ARG A 210 7.95 -3.55 13.36
C ARG A 210 7.34 -2.30 12.72
N THR A 211 7.04 -1.29 13.55
CA THR A 211 6.61 0.01 13.04
C THR A 211 7.86 0.84 12.75
N VAL A 212 8.08 1.16 11.49
CA VAL A 212 9.15 2.05 11.05
C VAL A 212 8.56 3.43 10.83
N VAL A 213 9.07 4.43 11.56
CA VAL A 213 8.62 5.82 11.48
C VAL A 213 9.84 6.69 11.22
N ARG A 214 9.85 7.37 10.07
CA ARG A 214 10.87 8.32 9.63
C ARG A 214 10.19 9.54 9.04
N TRP A 215 10.93 10.62 8.83
CA TRP A 215 10.38 11.83 8.22
C TRP A 215 9.77 11.59 6.84
N ASP A 216 10.41 10.78 6.02
CA ASP A 216 10.10 10.46 4.63
C ASP A 216 9.47 9.07 4.41
N TYR A 217 9.24 8.33 5.50
CA TYR A 217 8.81 6.93 5.41
C TYR A 217 8.07 6.46 6.64
N CYS A 218 6.96 5.79 6.44
CA CYS A 218 6.25 5.06 7.49
C CYS A 218 5.78 3.71 6.94
N ALA A 219 6.12 2.63 7.63
CA ALA A 219 5.67 1.28 7.26
C ALA A 219 5.44 0.38 8.47
N TYR A 220 4.58 -0.60 8.27
CA TYR A 220 4.35 -1.71 9.17
C TYR A 220 4.97 -2.97 8.57
N GLU A 221 6.13 -3.37 9.08
CA GLU A 221 6.85 -4.56 8.66
C GLU A 221 6.46 -5.74 9.56
N SER A 222 5.86 -6.78 9.00
CA SER A 222 5.52 -7.98 9.76
C SER A 222 6.67 -8.98 9.72
N LYS A 223 6.88 -9.72 10.82
CA LYS A 223 7.87 -10.80 10.85
C LYS A 223 7.63 -11.84 9.76
N LYS A 224 6.37 -12.11 9.42
CA LYS A 224 6.01 -12.99 8.32
C LYS A 224 6.58 -12.53 6.98
N TYR A 225 6.74 -11.22 6.78
CA TYR A 225 7.35 -10.67 5.56
C TYR A 225 8.85 -10.94 5.53
N ASP A 226 9.53 -10.89 6.67
CA ASP A 226 10.95 -11.23 6.77
C ASP A 226 11.18 -12.72 6.48
N ASP A 227 10.33 -13.61 7.01
CA ASP A 227 10.39 -15.04 6.75
C ASP A 227 10.17 -15.36 5.25
N LEU A 228 9.19 -14.70 4.60
CA LEU A 228 8.95 -14.80 3.16
C LEU A 228 10.13 -14.29 2.34
N ARG A 229 10.77 -13.20 2.78
CA ARG A 229 11.95 -12.63 2.12
C ARG A 229 13.10 -13.62 2.09
N GLU A 230 13.35 -14.32 3.19
CA GLU A 230 14.37 -15.36 3.24
C GLU A 230 14.02 -16.56 2.36
N GLU A 231 12.74 -16.98 2.34
CA GLU A 231 12.27 -18.06 1.49
C GLU A 231 12.50 -17.75 0.00
N TYR A 232 12.13 -16.53 -0.43
CA TYR A 232 12.37 -16.09 -1.81
C TYR A 232 13.85 -16.03 -2.18
N ARG A 233 14.73 -15.59 -1.27
CA ARG A 233 16.18 -15.57 -1.52
C ARG A 233 16.79 -16.95 -1.67
N ARG A 234 16.18 -17.97 -1.07
CA ARG A 234 16.65 -19.37 -1.18
C ARG A 234 16.11 -20.08 -2.42
N SER A 235 15.05 -19.56 -3.03
CA SER A 235 14.32 -20.20 -4.13
C SER A 235 14.76 -19.70 -5.51
N ILE A 236 15.60 -18.70 -5.56
CA ILE A 236 16.17 -18.08 -6.76
C ILE A 236 17.69 -18.23 -6.71
#